data_6138613604b3385fdc333ceb6637c8b3
#
_entry.id   6138613604b3385fdc333ceb6637c8b3
#
_cell.length_a   1.000
_cell.length_b   1.000
_cell.length_c   1.000
_cell.angle_alpha   90.00
_cell.angle_beta   90.00
_cell.angle_gamma   90.00
#
_symmetry.space_group_name_H-M   'P 1'
#
loop_
_entity.id
_entity.type
_entity.pdbx_description
1 polymer ?
#
loop_
_entity_poly.entity_id
_entity_poly.type
_entity_poly.pdbx_seq_one_letter_code
_entity_poly.pdbx_strand_id
1 'polypeptide(L)'
;MRNKVELLAPAGSPEGIRAAVQSGAGAVYMGFGMFNARRNAQGFSHDEMADAIAYCRARDVKTNITLNILAGDRELEDALEDAKFLYEAGADALIVQDLGLARLIHAHAPDFALHASTQMTIHTLDAAKQARDIGFSRVVLSRECSREEIKLITEQAGVETEVFVHGALCMCYSGQCYLSAVIGQRSGNRGLCAQPCRLPYSGGYPLSLKDLMLAGHVAELSDWGVSSLKIEGRMKRPEYAAIVTKVYSDLLREHRRPTAEERDILRRVFSRDGFTDGYYTGKQGDSMFGTKTDVPMH
;
A
#
# COMPACT_ATOMS: atom_id res chain seq x y z
N MET A 1 -20.55 -14.06 11.77
CA MET A 1 -19.10 -14.24 11.97
C MET A 1 -18.43 -12.96 11.49
N ARG A 2 -17.61 -12.26 12.30
CA ARG A 2 -16.83 -11.12 11.81
C ARG A 2 -15.85 -11.66 10.77
N ASN A 3 -15.81 -11.07 9.57
CA ASN A 3 -14.79 -11.40 8.57
C ASN A 3 -13.42 -11.15 9.20
N LYS A 4 -12.51 -12.11 9.06
CA LYS A 4 -11.14 -11.97 9.58
C LYS A 4 -10.46 -10.87 8.78
N VAL A 5 -9.96 -9.82 9.46
CA VAL A 5 -9.22 -8.73 8.81
C VAL A 5 -7.96 -9.30 8.16
N GLU A 6 -7.76 -8.97 6.90
CA GLU A 6 -6.59 -9.36 6.12
C GLU A 6 -5.38 -8.48 6.48
N LEU A 7 -4.23 -9.07 6.70
CA LEU A 7 -2.96 -8.33 6.80
C LEU A 7 -2.22 -8.43 5.46
N LEU A 8 -2.13 -7.31 4.77
CA LEU A 8 -1.50 -7.20 3.45
C LEU A 8 -0.07 -6.70 3.57
N ALA A 9 0.87 -7.60 3.36
CA ALA A 9 2.30 -7.34 3.48
C ALA A 9 2.95 -6.97 2.13
N PRO A 10 3.98 -6.10 2.12
CA PRO A 10 4.71 -5.76 0.92
C PRO A 10 5.71 -6.86 0.55
N ALA A 11 5.85 -7.14 -0.75
CA ALA A 11 6.88 -8.01 -1.26
C ALA A 11 7.48 -7.44 -2.57
N GLY A 12 8.80 -7.29 -2.60
CA GLY A 12 9.55 -6.80 -3.76
C GLY A 12 10.54 -7.83 -4.32
N SER A 13 10.64 -9.00 -3.70
CA SER A 13 11.51 -10.11 -4.13
C SER A 13 10.95 -11.44 -3.64
N PRO A 14 11.41 -12.58 -4.19
CA PRO A 14 11.05 -13.92 -3.69
C PRO A 14 11.35 -14.11 -2.20
N GLU A 15 12.46 -13.55 -1.70
CA GLU A 15 12.81 -13.57 -0.27
C GLU A 15 11.80 -12.78 0.56
N GLY A 16 11.39 -11.58 0.07
CA GLY A 16 10.38 -10.75 0.70
C GLY A 16 9.03 -11.45 0.80
N ILE A 17 8.64 -12.21 -0.22
CA ILE A 17 7.41 -13.02 -0.21
C ILE A 17 7.50 -14.08 0.89
N ARG A 18 8.58 -14.87 0.91
CA ARG A 18 8.80 -15.90 1.94
C ARG A 18 8.78 -15.30 3.35
N ALA A 19 9.45 -14.17 3.53
CA ALA A 19 9.50 -13.45 4.80
C ALA A 19 8.11 -13.01 5.27
N ALA A 20 7.31 -12.40 4.39
CA ALA A 20 5.94 -11.97 4.69
C ALA A 20 5.01 -13.13 5.03
N VAL A 21 5.01 -14.17 4.20
CA VAL A 21 4.15 -15.36 4.36
C VAL A 21 4.46 -16.08 5.68
N GLN A 22 5.74 -16.34 5.97
CA GLN A 22 6.15 -17.01 7.21
C GLN A 22 5.90 -16.17 8.47
N SER A 23 5.73 -14.87 8.32
CA SER A 23 5.44 -13.94 9.42
C SER A 23 3.96 -13.70 9.65
N GLY A 24 3.06 -14.40 8.93
CA GLY A 24 1.63 -14.38 9.16
C GLY A 24 0.86 -13.36 8.31
N ALA A 25 1.37 -13.00 7.14
CA ALA A 25 0.59 -12.26 6.16
C ALA A 25 -0.63 -13.07 5.70
N GLY A 26 -1.80 -12.45 5.61
CA GLY A 26 -3.00 -13.00 4.98
C GLY A 26 -3.02 -12.77 3.48
N ALA A 27 -2.30 -11.74 3.02
CA ALA A 27 -2.07 -11.44 1.62
C ALA A 27 -0.71 -10.77 1.43
N VAL A 28 -0.16 -10.85 0.21
CA VAL A 28 1.03 -10.09 -0.21
C VAL A 28 0.71 -9.24 -1.42
N TYR A 29 1.32 -8.05 -1.53
CA TYR A 29 1.22 -7.26 -2.74
C TYR A 29 2.58 -7.05 -3.39
N MET A 30 2.58 -7.21 -4.72
CA MET A 30 3.77 -7.18 -5.57
C MET A 30 3.55 -6.25 -6.75
N GLY A 31 4.63 -5.76 -7.36
CA GLY A 31 4.59 -5.05 -8.64
C GLY A 31 4.94 -6.00 -9.78
N PHE A 32 4.24 -5.86 -10.91
CA PHE A 32 4.56 -6.59 -12.13
C PHE A 32 4.75 -5.63 -13.30
N GLY A 33 5.60 -5.98 -14.25
CA GLY A 33 5.82 -5.23 -15.46
C GLY A 33 6.20 -3.75 -15.25
N MET A 34 5.87 -2.93 -16.23
CA MET A 34 6.17 -1.49 -16.22
C MET A 34 5.06 -0.62 -15.63
N PHE A 35 3.87 -1.19 -15.40
CA PHE A 35 2.65 -0.44 -15.04
C PHE A 35 2.44 -0.30 -13.53
N ASN A 36 3.50 -0.34 -12.72
CA ASN A 36 3.40 -0.20 -11.28
C ASN A 36 4.13 1.03 -10.72
N ALA A 37 3.67 1.53 -9.56
CA ALA A 37 4.18 2.73 -8.91
C ALA A 37 5.59 2.61 -8.31
N ARG A 38 6.31 1.54 -8.60
CA ARG A 38 7.72 1.28 -8.23
C ARG A 38 8.47 0.71 -9.45
N ARG A 39 8.30 1.34 -10.60
CA ARG A 39 8.86 0.91 -11.90
C ARG A 39 10.38 0.67 -11.87
N ASN A 40 11.13 1.38 -11.02
CA ASN A 40 12.58 1.20 -10.87
C ASN A 40 12.96 0.07 -9.90
N ALA A 41 11.99 -0.63 -9.30
CA ALA A 41 12.29 -1.85 -8.54
C ALA A 41 12.70 -2.96 -9.50
N GLN A 42 13.57 -3.85 -9.05
CA GLN A 42 13.80 -5.11 -9.75
C GLN A 42 12.46 -5.85 -9.84
N GLY A 43 11.91 -5.97 -11.06
CA GLY A 43 10.62 -6.61 -11.29
C GLY A 43 10.75 -8.12 -11.28
N PHE A 44 9.63 -8.79 -11.12
CA PHE A 44 9.52 -10.24 -11.36
C PHE A 44 9.42 -10.50 -12.87
N SER A 45 10.12 -11.51 -13.36
CA SER A 45 9.82 -12.10 -14.67
C SER A 45 8.46 -12.82 -14.61
N HIS A 46 7.94 -13.23 -15.77
CA HIS A 46 6.68 -14.01 -15.84
C HIS A 46 6.78 -15.30 -15.02
N ASP A 47 7.87 -16.05 -15.18
CA ASP A 47 8.09 -17.31 -14.45
C ASP A 47 8.18 -17.06 -12.92
N GLU A 48 8.97 -16.08 -12.50
CA GLU A 48 9.09 -15.72 -11.08
C GLU A 48 7.76 -15.25 -10.49
N MET A 49 6.92 -14.53 -11.24
CA MET A 49 5.61 -14.10 -10.80
C MET A 49 4.64 -15.27 -10.68
N ALA A 50 4.63 -16.18 -11.64
CA ALA A 50 3.81 -17.40 -11.59
C ALA A 50 4.22 -18.28 -10.40
N ASP A 51 5.52 -18.48 -10.16
CA ASP A 51 6.05 -19.20 -9.01
C ASP A 51 5.67 -18.53 -7.67
N ALA A 52 5.72 -17.20 -7.62
CA ALA A 52 5.34 -16.42 -6.45
C ALA A 52 3.85 -16.59 -6.11
N ILE A 53 2.98 -16.53 -7.12
CA ILE A 53 1.53 -16.75 -6.97
C ILE A 53 1.27 -18.19 -6.51
N ALA A 54 1.90 -19.18 -7.13
CA ALA A 54 1.75 -20.58 -6.76
C ALA A 54 2.26 -20.85 -5.31
N TYR A 55 3.38 -20.25 -4.92
CA TYR A 55 3.92 -20.34 -3.57
C TYR A 55 2.97 -19.80 -2.51
N CYS A 56 2.34 -18.64 -2.76
CA CYS A 56 1.38 -18.00 -1.87
C CYS A 56 0.10 -18.82 -1.77
N ARG A 57 -0.46 -19.25 -2.90
CA ARG A 57 -1.67 -20.07 -2.97
C ARG A 57 -1.52 -21.38 -2.21
N ALA A 58 -0.38 -22.07 -2.32
CA ALA A 58 -0.10 -23.30 -1.59
C ALA A 58 -0.06 -23.12 -0.06
N ARG A 59 -0.10 -21.86 0.43
CA ARG A 59 -0.07 -21.50 1.85
C ARG A 59 -1.29 -20.70 2.31
N ASP A 60 -2.33 -20.67 1.49
CA ASP A 60 -3.57 -19.90 1.73
C ASP A 60 -3.31 -18.40 1.97
N VAL A 61 -2.35 -17.83 1.23
CA VAL A 61 -2.01 -16.41 1.24
C VAL A 61 -2.38 -15.81 -0.11
N LYS A 62 -3.20 -14.77 -0.10
CA LYS A 62 -3.65 -14.08 -1.32
C LYS A 62 -2.54 -13.24 -1.96
N THR A 63 -2.66 -13.04 -3.27
CA THR A 63 -1.74 -12.23 -4.06
C THR A 63 -2.46 -11.07 -4.74
N ASN A 64 -2.07 -9.84 -4.39
CA ASN A 64 -2.62 -8.61 -4.96
C ASN A 64 -1.53 -7.93 -5.81
N ILE A 65 -1.70 -7.92 -7.13
CA ILE A 65 -0.65 -7.43 -8.04
C ILE A 65 -0.93 -5.98 -8.45
N THR A 66 0.09 -5.13 -8.39
CA THR A 66 -0.09 -3.70 -8.72
C THR A 66 0.17 -3.43 -10.20
N LEU A 67 -0.86 -2.96 -10.91
CA LEU A 67 -0.82 -2.26 -12.19
C LEU A 67 -1.38 -0.85 -11.99
N ASN A 68 -0.73 -0.07 -11.12
CA ASN A 68 -1.33 1.10 -10.47
C ASN A 68 -0.66 2.43 -10.85
N ILE A 69 -0.38 2.61 -12.14
CA ILE A 69 -0.04 3.90 -12.74
C ILE A 69 -1.07 4.26 -13.80
N LEU A 70 -1.11 5.52 -14.21
CA LEU A 70 -1.87 5.94 -15.38
C LEU A 70 -1.20 5.43 -16.65
N ALA A 71 -1.95 4.79 -17.53
CA ALA A 71 -1.50 4.32 -18.83
C ALA A 71 -1.83 5.35 -19.92
N GLY A 72 -0.96 5.51 -20.90
CA GLY A 72 -1.30 6.21 -22.14
C GLY A 72 -2.06 5.28 -23.09
N ASP A 73 -2.82 5.83 -24.04
CA ASP A 73 -3.62 5.04 -24.98
C ASP A 73 -2.83 3.93 -25.68
N ARG A 74 -1.57 4.21 -26.02
CA ARG A 74 -0.68 3.22 -26.68
C ARG A 74 -0.13 2.15 -25.75
N GLU A 75 -0.30 2.31 -24.46
CA GLU A 75 0.19 1.40 -23.41
C GLU A 75 -0.94 0.50 -22.86
N LEU A 76 -2.20 0.80 -23.21
CA LEU A 76 -3.34 0.07 -22.67
C LEU A 76 -3.37 -1.40 -23.11
N GLU A 77 -2.94 -1.69 -24.34
CA GLU A 77 -2.87 -3.07 -24.84
C GLU A 77 -1.85 -3.89 -24.07
N ASP A 78 -0.63 -3.36 -23.89
CA ASP A 78 0.41 -4.02 -23.09
C ASP A 78 -0.02 -4.22 -21.62
N ALA A 79 -0.69 -3.22 -21.05
CA ALA A 79 -1.18 -3.31 -19.67
C ALA A 79 -2.30 -4.37 -19.54
N LEU A 80 -3.12 -4.54 -20.58
CA LEU A 80 -4.17 -5.57 -20.60
C LEU A 80 -3.56 -6.97 -20.79
N GLU A 81 -2.50 -7.13 -21.59
CA GLU A 81 -1.77 -8.40 -21.68
C GLU A 81 -1.11 -8.79 -20.36
N ASP A 82 -0.51 -7.83 -19.63
CA ASP A 82 -0.02 -8.07 -18.26
C ASP A 82 -1.15 -8.53 -17.33
N ALA A 83 -2.32 -7.88 -17.41
CA ALA A 83 -3.49 -8.25 -16.60
C ALA A 83 -4.00 -9.65 -16.93
N LYS A 84 -4.04 -10.01 -18.21
CA LYS A 84 -4.43 -11.35 -18.69
C LYS A 84 -3.48 -12.43 -18.19
N PHE A 85 -2.17 -12.21 -18.31
CA PHE A 85 -1.17 -13.12 -17.75
C PHE A 85 -1.39 -13.36 -16.26
N LEU A 86 -1.60 -12.28 -15.48
CA LEU A 86 -1.82 -12.36 -14.04
C LEU A 86 -3.11 -13.11 -13.68
N TYR A 87 -4.17 -12.92 -14.47
CA TYR A 87 -5.41 -13.68 -14.33
C TYR A 87 -5.18 -15.18 -14.57
N GLU A 88 -4.53 -15.55 -15.67
CA GLU A 88 -4.21 -16.93 -16.02
C GLU A 88 -3.26 -17.60 -15.01
N ALA A 89 -2.29 -16.86 -14.48
CA ALA A 89 -1.42 -17.30 -13.38
C ALA A 89 -2.18 -17.48 -12.06
N GLY A 90 -3.38 -16.88 -11.95
CA GLY A 90 -4.31 -16.99 -10.85
C GLY A 90 -3.97 -16.07 -9.67
N ALA A 91 -3.55 -14.85 -9.95
CA ALA A 91 -3.53 -13.78 -8.94
C ALA A 91 -4.95 -13.54 -8.38
N ASP A 92 -5.03 -13.21 -7.09
CA ASP A 92 -6.34 -13.02 -6.44
C ASP A 92 -6.96 -11.67 -6.78
N ALA A 93 -6.16 -10.62 -6.94
CA ALA A 93 -6.65 -9.29 -7.28
C ALA A 93 -5.61 -8.42 -7.99
N LEU A 94 -6.08 -7.42 -8.73
CA LEU A 94 -5.26 -6.33 -9.27
C LEU A 94 -5.52 -5.03 -8.50
N ILE A 95 -4.45 -4.32 -8.14
CA ILE A 95 -4.51 -2.96 -7.60
C ILE A 95 -4.29 -1.99 -8.76
N VAL A 96 -5.33 -1.27 -9.16
CA VAL A 96 -5.36 -0.44 -10.39
C VAL A 96 -5.64 1.02 -10.04
N GLN A 97 -5.06 1.94 -10.81
CA GLN A 97 -5.35 3.37 -10.73
C GLN A 97 -6.12 3.86 -11.96
N ASP A 98 -5.77 3.37 -13.13
CA ASP A 98 -6.33 3.84 -14.41
C ASP A 98 -7.74 3.29 -14.61
N LEU A 99 -8.72 4.21 -14.81
CA LEU A 99 -10.12 3.86 -14.97
C LEU A 99 -10.40 3.18 -16.32
N GLY A 100 -9.65 3.56 -17.37
CA GLY A 100 -9.76 2.95 -18.69
C GLY A 100 -9.33 1.50 -18.64
N LEU A 101 -8.14 1.25 -18.05
CA LEU A 101 -7.63 -0.09 -17.83
C LEU A 101 -8.57 -0.91 -16.94
N ALA A 102 -9.07 -0.35 -15.83
CA ALA A 102 -10.00 -1.04 -14.94
C ALA A 102 -11.27 -1.50 -15.69
N ARG A 103 -11.84 -0.64 -16.54
CA ARG A 103 -13.02 -0.99 -17.36
C ARG A 103 -12.72 -2.07 -18.41
N LEU A 104 -11.55 -2.01 -19.04
CA LEU A 104 -11.13 -3.03 -19.99
C LEU A 104 -10.95 -4.39 -19.31
N ILE A 105 -10.28 -4.44 -18.16
CA ILE A 105 -10.10 -5.68 -17.39
C ILE A 105 -11.47 -6.22 -16.98
N HIS A 106 -12.35 -5.40 -16.42
CA HIS A 106 -13.68 -5.84 -15.99
C HIS A 106 -14.54 -6.36 -17.14
N ALA A 107 -14.38 -5.80 -18.33
CA ALA A 107 -15.10 -6.26 -19.53
C ALA A 107 -14.62 -7.64 -20.01
N HIS A 108 -13.34 -7.98 -19.84
CA HIS A 108 -12.74 -9.24 -20.30
C HIS A 108 -12.69 -10.34 -19.23
N ALA A 109 -12.54 -9.94 -17.97
CA ALA A 109 -12.45 -10.82 -16.81
C ALA A 109 -13.28 -10.23 -15.65
N PRO A 110 -14.63 -10.31 -15.71
CA PRO A 110 -15.52 -9.67 -14.73
C PRO A 110 -15.42 -10.28 -13.32
N ASP A 111 -14.88 -11.47 -13.19
CA ASP A 111 -14.61 -12.17 -11.94
C ASP A 111 -13.23 -11.86 -11.34
N PHE A 112 -12.34 -11.15 -12.07
CA PHE A 112 -11.06 -10.74 -11.55
C PHE A 112 -11.23 -9.55 -10.60
N ALA A 113 -10.93 -9.75 -9.32
CA ALA A 113 -11.12 -8.70 -8.32
C ALA A 113 -10.23 -7.48 -8.60
N LEU A 114 -10.84 -6.28 -8.64
CA LEU A 114 -10.14 -5.01 -8.81
C LEU A 114 -10.15 -4.23 -7.50
N HIS A 115 -8.98 -3.81 -7.04
CA HIS A 115 -8.80 -2.94 -5.89
C HIS A 115 -8.38 -1.54 -6.35
N ALA A 116 -9.14 -0.52 -5.95
CA ALA A 116 -8.80 0.87 -6.27
C ALA A 116 -7.53 1.29 -5.52
N SER A 117 -6.49 1.66 -6.27
CA SER A 117 -5.21 2.06 -5.69
C SER A 117 -5.33 3.32 -4.82
N THR A 118 -4.51 3.45 -3.78
CA THR A 118 -4.37 4.71 -3.04
C THR A 118 -4.01 5.90 -3.94
N GLN A 119 -3.45 5.66 -5.12
CA GLN A 119 -3.16 6.69 -6.11
C GLN A 119 -4.41 7.30 -6.76
N MET A 120 -5.59 6.69 -6.59
CA MET A 120 -6.88 7.28 -6.97
C MET A 120 -7.37 8.33 -5.97
N THR A 121 -6.67 8.55 -4.86
CA THR A 121 -6.96 9.59 -3.85
C THR A 121 -8.35 9.45 -3.23
N ILE A 122 -8.81 8.21 -2.96
CA ILE A 122 -10.12 7.97 -2.36
C ILE A 122 -10.04 8.30 -0.87
N HIS A 123 -10.72 9.38 -0.46
CA HIS A 123 -10.75 9.87 0.92
C HIS A 123 -12.14 10.38 1.34
N THR A 124 -13.16 10.23 0.49
CA THR A 124 -14.55 10.59 0.80
C THR A 124 -15.47 9.39 0.60
N LEU A 125 -16.61 9.41 1.30
CA LEU A 125 -17.64 8.40 1.15
C LEU A 125 -18.15 8.28 -0.28
N ASP A 126 -18.36 9.43 -0.94
CA ASP A 126 -18.90 9.46 -2.30
C ASP A 126 -17.90 8.92 -3.32
N ALA A 127 -16.59 9.23 -3.16
CA ALA A 127 -15.55 8.66 -4.02
C ALA A 127 -15.45 7.13 -3.85
N ALA A 128 -15.60 6.61 -2.63
CA ALA A 128 -15.61 5.17 -2.39
C ALA A 128 -16.83 4.48 -3.01
N LYS A 129 -18.02 5.11 -2.93
CA LYS A 129 -19.24 4.62 -3.61
C LYS A 129 -19.08 4.63 -5.13
N GLN A 130 -18.52 5.70 -5.70
CA GLN A 130 -18.25 5.75 -7.13
C GLN A 130 -17.28 4.66 -7.58
N ALA A 131 -16.21 4.40 -6.82
CA ALA A 131 -15.29 3.31 -7.14
C ALA A 131 -16.02 1.94 -7.13
N ARG A 132 -16.87 1.68 -6.14
CA ARG A 132 -17.74 0.50 -6.12
C ARG A 132 -18.60 0.39 -7.37
N ASP A 133 -19.26 1.48 -7.75
CA ASP A 133 -20.21 1.52 -8.88
C ASP A 133 -19.48 1.33 -10.23
N ILE A 134 -18.18 1.62 -10.29
CA ILE A 134 -17.32 1.33 -11.44
C ILE A 134 -16.93 -0.16 -11.51
N GLY A 135 -17.03 -0.90 -10.40
CA GLY A 135 -16.72 -2.31 -10.33
C GLY A 135 -15.52 -2.69 -9.44
N PHE A 136 -14.96 -1.73 -8.68
CA PHE A 136 -13.94 -2.08 -7.70
C PHE A 136 -14.57 -2.82 -6.51
N SER A 137 -13.98 -3.95 -6.14
CA SER A 137 -14.38 -4.75 -4.98
C SER A 137 -13.79 -4.25 -3.66
N ARG A 138 -12.68 -3.50 -3.73
CA ARG A 138 -11.98 -2.91 -2.58
C ARG A 138 -11.43 -1.52 -2.92
N VAL A 139 -11.42 -0.62 -1.94
CA VAL A 139 -10.79 0.69 -2.05
C VAL A 139 -9.64 0.84 -1.05
N VAL A 140 -8.46 1.22 -1.55
CA VAL A 140 -7.32 1.56 -0.69
C VAL A 140 -7.42 3.03 -0.35
N LEU A 141 -7.81 3.34 0.88
CA LEU A 141 -8.02 4.71 1.33
C LEU A 141 -6.71 5.52 1.32
N SER A 142 -6.84 6.82 1.08
CA SER A 142 -5.72 7.75 1.20
C SER A 142 -5.17 7.75 2.63
N ARG A 143 -3.86 7.92 2.77
CA ARG A 143 -3.18 7.92 4.08
C ARG A 143 -3.52 9.15 4.93
N GLU A 144 -4.09 10.15 4.31
CA GLU A 144 -4.50 11.42 4.89
C GLU A 144 -5.87 11.35 5.59
N CYS A 145 -6.60 10.23 5.45
CA CYS A 145 -7.89 10.04 6.08
C CYS A 145 -7.77 10.03 7.61
N SER A 146 -8.64 10.79 8.27
CA SER A 146 -8.86 10.74 9.71
C SER A 146 -9.58 9.45 10.12
N ARG A 147 -9.55 9.15 11.41
CA ARG A 147 -10.26 7.99 11.98
C ARG A 147 -11.76 8.04 11.72
N GLU A 148 -12.35 9.23 11.76
CA GLU A 148 -13.77 9.48 11.52
C GLU A 148 -14.14 9.22 10.06
N GLU A 149 -13.33 9.66 9.11
CA GLU A 149 -13.51 9.40 7.68
C GLU A 149 -13.35 7.92 7.36
N ILE A 150 -12.32 7.25 7.88
CA ILE A 150 -12.11 5.80 7.68
C ILE A 150 -13.33 5.03 8.19
N LYS A 151 -13.82 5.34 9.41
CA LYS A 151 -14.99 4.70 9.99
C LYS A 151 -16.23 4.91 9.12
N LEU A 152 -16.50 6.17 8.74
CA LEU A 152 -17.65 6.52 7.91
C LEU A 152 -17.66 5.77 6.57
N ILE A 153 -16.50 5.75 5.89
CA ILE A 153 -16.37 5.07 4.59
C ILE A 153 -16.54 3.57 4.77
N THR A 154 -15.89 2.97 5.77
CA THR A 154 -15.96 1.53 6.03
C THR A 154 -17.38 1.07 6.31
N GLU A 155 -18.14 1.83 7.11
CA GLU A 155 -19.51 1.45 7.49
C GLU A 155 -20.55 1.72 6.39
N GLN A 156 -20.32 2.69 5.47
CA GLN A 156 -21.38 3.20 4.60
C GLN A 156 -21.09 3.11 3.09
N ALA A 157 -19.88 2.80 2.67
CA ALA A 157 -19.56 2.78 1.24
C ALA A 157 -20.09 1.53 0.52
N GLY A 158 -20.31 0.43 1.25
CA GLY A 158 -20.74 -0.85 0.67
C GLY A 158 -19.69 -1.49 -0.25
N VAL A 159 -18.42 -1.23 0.03
CA VAL A 159 -17.24 -1.80 -0.64
C VAL A 159 -16.18 -2.10 0.42
N GLU A 160 -15.33 -3.10 0.19
CA GLU A 160 -14.23 -3.38 1.10
C GLU A 160 -13.27 -2.19 1.22
N THR A 161 -12.82 -1.91 2.44
CA THR A 161 -11.83 -0.85 2.70
C THR A 161 -10.49 -1.44 3.11
N GLU A 162 -9.42 -0.84 2.58
CA GLU A 162 -8.03 -1.15 2.91
C GLU A 162 -7.33 0.10 3.43
N VAL A 163 -6.68 0.00 4.59
CA VAL A 163 -6.04 1.12 5.28
C VAL A 163 -4.55 0.86 5.45
N PHE A 164 -3.69 1.82 5.07
CA PHE A 164 -2.28 1.76 5.42
C PHE A 164 -2.09 1.94 6.91
N VAL A 165 -1.35 1.02 7.53
CA VAL A 165 -1.12 1.03 8.98
C VAL A 165 0.35 1.23 9.37
N HIS A 166 1.28 1.09 8.42
CA HIS A 166 2.71 1.22 8.70
C HIS A 166 3.50 1.68 7.48
N GLY A 167 4.56 2.48 7.70
CA GLY A 167 5.57 2.84 6.71
C GLY A 167 5.47 4.28 6.19
N ALA A 168 6.06 4.54 5.05
CA ALA A 168 6.30 5.89 4.56
C ALA A 168 5.02 6.71 4.30
N LEU A 169 5.01 7.95 4.77
CA LEU A 169 4.04 8.97 4.38
C LEU A 169 4.57 9.85 3.24
N CYS A 170 3.66 10.31 2.37
CA CYS A 170 3.93 11.36 1.39
C CYS A 170 3.57 12.72 1.98
N MET A 171 4.31 13.78 1.59
CA MET A 171 3.99 15.16 1.99
C MET A 171 2.72 15.67 1.28
N CYS A 172 2.50 15.22 0.06
CA CYS A 172 1.32 15.56 -0.74
C CYS A 172 0.23 14.51 -0.55
N TYR A 173 -1.01 14.85 -0.90
CA TYR A 173 -2.09 13.88 -1.02
C TYR A 173 -1.66 12.66 -1.85
N SER A 174 -2.10 11.49 -1.41
CA SER A 174 -1.80 10.22 -2.08
C SER A 174 -2.17 10.28 -3.56
N GLY A 175 -1.20 9.98 -4.45
CA GLY A 175 -1.41 9.99 -5.90
C GLY A 175 -1.41 11.37 -6.59
N GLN A 176 -1.32 12.50 -5.87
CA GLN A 176 -1.45 13.85 -6.43
C GLN A 176 -0.13 14.64 -6.46
N CYS A 177 1.01 14.02 -6.18
CA CYS A 177 2.28 14.72 -6.12
C CYS A 177 2.94 14.87 -7.48
N TYR A 178 3.12 16.13 -7.92
CA TYR A 178 3.85 16.49 -9.13
C TYR A 178 5.27 17.00 -8.87
N LEU A 179 5.70 17.09 -7.61
CA LEU A 179 6.99 17.71 -7.25
C LEU A 179 8.17 17.08 -7.98
N SER A 180 8.24 15.76 -8.05
CA SER A 180 9.30 15.03 -8.74
C SER A 180 9.25 15.23 -10.27
N ALA A 181 8.07 15.40 -10.85
CA ALA A 181 7.90 15.66 -12.27
C ALA A 181 8.36 17.08 -12.62
N VAL A 182 8.01 18.08 -11.80
CA VAL A 182 8.38 19.49 -12.02
C VAL A 182 9.89 19.70 -11.87
N ILE A 183 10.52 19.13 -10.84
CA ILE A 183 11.95 19.34 -10.57
C ILE A 183 12.84 18.52 -11.53
N GLY A 184 12.47 17.28 -11.84
CA GLY A 184 13.36 16.32 -12.51
C GLY A 184 12.72 15.51 -13.63
N GLN A 185 11.54 15.91 -14.14
CA GLN A 185 10.79 15.21 -15.20
C GLN A 185 10.50 13.73 -14.86
N ARG A 186 10.43 13.39 -13.57
CA ARG A 186 10.21 12.03 -13.06
C ARG A 186 8.86 11.95 -12.39
N SER A 187 7.83 11.54 -13.14
CA SER A 187 6.47 11.45 -12.61
C SER A 187 6.33 10.39 -11.52
N GLY A 188 5.91 10.81 -10.32
CA GLY A 188 5.56 9.90 -9.22
C GLY A 188 4.37 9.00 -9.56
N ASN A 189 3.41 9.51 -10.34
CA ASN A 189 2.24 8.76 -10.81
C ASN A 189 2.59 7.71 -11.87
N ARG A 190 3.79 7.79 -12.42
CA ARG A 190 4.36 6.82 -13.37
C ARG A 190 5.44 5.95 -12.72
N GLY A 191 5.48 5.89 -11.40
CA GLY A 191 6.41 5.06 -10.64
C GLY A 191 7.85 5.58 -10.56
N LEU A 192 8.12 6.82 -11.00
CA LEU A 192 9.46 7.38 -11.11
C LEU A 192 9.79 8.43 -10.03
N CYS A 193 9.04 8.47 -8.92
CA CYS A 193 9.26 9.43 -7.85
C CYS A 193 10.72 9.40 -7.32
N ALA A 194 11.41 10.56 -7.39
CA ALA A 194 12.76 10.73 -6.85
C ALA A 194 12.77 11.14 -5.36
N GLN A 195 11.61 11.17 -4.70
CA GLN A 195 11.43 11.55 -3.31
C GLN A 195 11.99 12.96 -2.96
N PRO A 196 11.72 14.02 -3.74
CA PRO A 196 12.25 15.35 -3.46
C PRO A 196 11.82 15.88 -2.09
N CYS A 197 10.67 15.48 -1.56
CA CYS A 197 10.24 15.81 -0.20
C CYS A 197 11.19 15.27 0.90
N ARG A 198 12.16 14.44 0.56
CA ARG A 198 13.17 13.88 1.49
C ARG A 198 14.54 14.55 1.35
N LEU A 199 14.67 15.52 0.46
CA LEU A 199 15.88 16.29 0.28
C LEU A 199 15.95 17.46 1.27
N PRO A 200 17.17 17.96 1.59
CA PRO A 200 17.33 19.15 2.40
C PRO A 200 16.96 20.41 1.60
N TYR A 201 16.29 21.34 2.27
CA TYR A 201 15.95 22.66 1.75
C TYR A 201 16.29 23.71 2.83
N SER A 202 17.01 24.76 2.46
CA SER A 202 17.35 25.87 3.38
C SER A 202 17.93 25.41 4.73
N GLY A 203 18.78 24.38 4.71
CA GLY A 203 19.46 23.87 5.90
C GLY A 203 18.67 22.89 6.76
N GLY A 204 17.55 22.35 6.25
CA GLY A 204 16.74 21.36 6.97
C GLY A 204 15.94 20.45 6.04
N TYR A 205 15.04 19.65 6.61
CA TYR A 205 14.18 18.73 5.87
C TYR A 205 12.69 19.07 6.06
N PRO A 206 12.23 20.28 5.67
CA PRO A 206 10.90 20.80 6.02
C PRO A 206 9.75 20.04 5.40
N LEU A 207 10.00 19.17 4.42
CA LEU A 207 8.97 18.35 3.77
C LEU A 207 9.04 16.87 4.17
N SER A 208 9.97 16.49 5.07
CA SER A 208 10.19 15.09 5.44
C SER A 208 9.33 14.68 6.63
N LEU A 209 8.18 14.08 6.36
CA LEU A 209 7.32 13.49 7.38
C LEU A 209 7.97 12.27 8.03
N LYS A 210 7.67 12.05 9.32
CA LYS A 210 7.86 10.77 10.01
C LYS A 210 7.07 9.67 9.31
N ASP A 211 7.41 8.42 9.59
CA ASP A 211 6.68 7.29 9.03
C ASP A 211 5.36 7.05 9.81
N LEU A 212 4.35 6.52 9.12
CA LEU A 212 3.08 6.12 9.73
C LEU A 212 3.27 4.91 10.63
N MET A 213 2.63 4.92 11.80
CA MET A 213 2.48 3.73 12.64
C MET A 213 1.12 3.75 13.36
N LEU A 214 0.20 2.91 12.91
CA LEU A 214 -1.12 2.70 13.51
C LEU A 214 -1.20 1.40 14.34
N ALA A 215 -0.07 0.88 14.81
CA ALA A 215 -0.05 -0.35 15.61
C ALA A 215 -0.91 -0.24 16.89
N GLY A 216 -1.06 0.95 17.45
CA GLY A 216 -1.95 1.21 18.59
C GLY A 216 -3.44 1.21 18.28
N HIS A 217 -3.82 1.20 17.00
CA HIS A 217 -5.19 1.36 16.50
C HIS A 217 -5.71 0.13 15.73
N VAL A 218 -4.93 -0.95 15.67
CA VAL A 218 -5.27 -2.18 14.93
C VAL A 218 -6.59 -2.79 15.38
N ALA A 219 -6.82 -2.88 16.70
CA ALA A 219 -8.05 -3.42 17.26
C ALA A 219 -9.27 -2.56 16.86
N GLU A 220 -9.15 -1.24 16.96
CA GLU A 220 -10.22 -0.29 16.59
C GLU A 220 -10.58 -0.40 15.10
N LEU A 221 -9.59 -0.42 14.19
CA LEU A 221 -9.81 -0.60 12.76
C LEU A 221 -10.51 -1.95 12.45
N SER A 222 -10.10 -3.01 13.14
CA SER A 222 -10.74 -4.33 13.04
C SER A 222 -12.19 -4.30 13.52
N ASP A 223 -12.46 -3.60 14.62
CA ASP A 223 -13.82 -3.48 15.18
C ASP A 223 -14.78 -2.74 14.27
N TRP A 224 -14.32 -1.77 13.48
CA TRP A 224 -15.13 -1.07 12.48
C TRP A 224 -15.39 -1.90 11.22
N GLY A 225 -14.68 -3.02 11.03
CA GLY A 225 -14.85 -3.90 9.88
C GLY A 225 -13.99 -3.48 8.67
N VAL A 226 -12.86 -2.76 8.91
CA VAL A 226 -11.84 -2.57 7.86
C VAL A 226 -11.41 -3.94 7.36
N SER A 227 -11.47 -4.14 6.03
CA SER A 227 -11.26 -5.47 5.42
C SER A 227 -9.79 -5.85 5.34
N SER A 228 -8.91 -4.86 5.14
CA SER A 228 -7.47 -5.11 4.97
C SER A 228 -6.61 -4.02 5.64
N LEU A 229 -5.57 -4.45 6.35
CA LEU A 229 -4.53 -3.58 6.91
C LEU A 229 -3.25 -3.73 6.09
N LYS A 230 -2.80 -2.63 5.49
CA LYS A 230 -1.68 -2.63 4.54
C LYS A 230 -0.41 -2.05 5.13
N ILE A 231 0.68 -2.78 4.96
CA ILE A 231 2.04 -2.34 5.31
C ILE A 231 2.69 -1.76 4.05
N GLU A 232 3.19 -0.51 4.09
CA GLU A 232 4.02 0.06 3.01
C GLU A 232 5.45 -0.46 3.09
N GLY A 233 6.08 -0.74 1.94
CA GLY A 233 7.49 -1.11 1.98
C GLY A 233 7.99 -2.08 0.92
N ARG A 234 7.43 -2.13 -0.30
CA ARG A 234 7.88 -3.04 -1.38
C ARG A 234 9.37 -2.96 -1.70
N MET A 235 9.99 -1.79 -1.49
CA MET A 235 11.42 -1.55 -1.72
C MET A 235 12.27 -1.84 -0.48
N LYS A 236 11.70 -2.41 0.57
CA LYS A 236 12.41 -2.71 1.81
C LYS A 236 12.97 -4.12 1.78
N ARG A 237 13.98 -4.34 2.65
CA ARG A 237 14.59 -5.66 2.83
C ARG A 237 13.61 -6.69 3.37
N PRO A 238 13.82 -8.00 3.13
CA PRO A 238 12.96 -9.07 3.65
C PRO A 238 12.79 -9.02 5.17
N GLU A 239 13.82 -8.60 5.93
CA GLU A 239 13.77 -8.50 7.40
C GLU A 239 12.72 -7.47 7.85
N TYR A 240 12.58 -6.35 7.12
CA TYR A 240 11.53 -5.38 7.39
C TYR A 240 10.15 -6.01 7.17
N ALA A 241 9.94 -6.68 6.05
CA ALA A 241 8.67 -7.34 5.76
C ALA A 241 8.34 -8.39 6.83
N ALA A 242 9.33 -9.21 7.24
CA ALA A 242 9.15 -10.21 8.28
C ALA A 242 8.73 -9.58 9.63
N ILE A 243 9.54 -8.65 10.14
CA ILE A 243 9.37 -8.10 11.49
C ILE A 243 8.08 -7.30 11.59
N VAL A 244 7.81 -6.40 10.62
CA VAL A 244 6.60 -5.58 10.65
C VAL A 244 5.36 -6.45 10.52
N THR A 245 5.35 -7.41 9.57
CA THR A 245 4.23 -8.34 9.40
C THR A 245 3.99 -9.17 10.66
N LYS A 246 5.04 -9.69 11.29
CA LYS A 246 4.91 -10.49 12.51
C LYS A 246 4.25 -9.71 13.64
N VAL A 247 4.72 -8.48 13.89
CA VAL A 247 4.13 -7.63 14.95
C VAL A 247 2.65 -7.36 14.65
N TYR A 248 2.31 -6.89 13.44
CA TYR A 248 0.92 -6.60 13.09
C TYR A 248 0.03 -7.85 13.08
N SER A 249 0.55 -9.01 12.67
CA SER A 249 -0.16 -10.30 12.73
C SER A 249 -0.51 -10.69 14.16
N ASP A 250 0.45 -10.52 15.10
CA ASP A 250 0.21 -10.79 16.53
C ASP A 250 -0.81 -9.83 17.13
N LEU A 251 -0.73 -8.52 16.80
CA LEU A 251 -1.70 -7.52 17.26
C LEU A 251 -3.12 -7.83 16.78
N LEU A 252 -3.29 -8.24 15.52
CA LEU A 252 -4.58 -8.65 14.97
C LEU A 252 -5.12 -9.92 15.63
N ARG A 253 -4.26 -10.96 15.76
CA ARG A 253 -4.64 -12.24 16.35
C ARG A 253 -5.05 -12.10 17.82
N GLU A 254 -4.33 -11.30 18.59
CA GLU A 254 -4.51 -11.14 20.03
C GLU A 254 -5.42 -9.96 20.38
N HIS A 255 -5.84 -9.19 19.38
CA HIS A 255 -6.73 -8.03 19.53
C HIS A 255 -6.26 -7.07 20.63
N ARG A 256 -4.99 -6.70 20.61
CA ARG A 256 -4.32 -5.90 21.65
C ARG A 256 -3.53 -4.71 21.08
N ARG A 257 -3.06 -3.87 21.95
CA ARG A 257 -2.09 -2.80 21.64
C ARG A 257 -0.66 -3.34 21.64
N PRO A 258 0.27 -2.68 20.92
CA PRO A 258 1.68 -3.06 20.94
C PRO A 258 2.31 -2.77 22.30
N THR A 259 3.23 -3.65 22.71
CA THR A 259 4.10 -3.44 23.86
C THR A 259 5.14 -2.35 23.58
N ALA A 260 5.85 -1.88 24.61
CA ALA A 260 6.96 -0.95 24.44
C ALA A 260 8.11 -1.59 23.61
N GLU A 261 8.37 -2.87 23.84
CA GLU A 261 9.39 -3.63 23.10
C GLU A 261 9.04 -3.75 21.61
N GLU A 262 7.79 -4.09 21.26
CA GLU A 262 7.33 -4.16 19.88
C GLU A 262 7.44 -2.80 19.16
N ARG A 263 7.10 -1.70 19.85
CA ARG A 263 7.30 -0.35 19.29
C ARG A 263 8.78 -0.04 19.04
N ASP A 264 9.66 -0.44 19.95
CA ASP A 264 11.09 -0.24 19.79
C ASP A 264 11.66 -1.11 18.64
N ILE A 265 11.21 -2.36 18.51
CA ILE A 265 11.57 -3.24 17.40
C ILE A 265 11.13 -2.60 16.05
N LEU A 266 9.89 -2.12 15.94
CA LEU A 266 9.40 -1.44 14.75
C LEU A 266 10.25 -0.21 14.41
N ARG A 267 10.67 0.57 15.42
CA ARG A 267 11.51 1.75 15.24
C ARG A 267 12.91 1.39 14.76
N ARG A 268 13.50 0.31 15.30
CA ARG A 268 14.86 -0.14 14.94
C ARG A 268 14.93 -0.79 13.57
N VAL A 269 13.90 -1.53 13.16
CA VAL A 269 13.91 -2.18 11.85
C VAL A 269 13.87 -1.18 10.72
N PHE A 270 13.09 -0.13 10.88
CA PHE A 270 13.10 1.04 10.00
C PHE A 270 12.19 2.16 10.53
N SER A 271 12.73 3.35 10.70
CA SER A 271 11.94 4.59 10.81
C SER A 271 12.75 5.78 10.34
N ARG A 272 12.07 6.75 9.72
CA ARG A 272 12.63 8.07 9.39
C ARG A 272 12.28 9.04 10.50
N ASP A 273 13.19 9.24 11.45
CA ASP A 273 13.02 10.15 12.60
C ASP A 273 11.83 9.81 13.51
N GLY A 274 11.43 8.53 13.55
CA GLY A 274 10.32 8.06 14.37
C GLY A 274 9.00 7.95 13.60
N PHE A 275 7.91 7.86 14.35
CA PHE A 275 6.59 7.59 13.84
C PHE A 275 5.59 8.71 14.14
N THR A 276 4.52 8.72 13.35
CA THR A 276 3.35 9.59 13.54
C THR A 276 2.06 8.83 13.22
N ASP A 277 1.00 9.19 13.91
CA ASP A 277 -0.39 8.85 13.61
C ASP A 277 -1.23 10.12 13.39
N GLY A 278 -0.56 11.25 13.10
CA GLY A 278 -1.16 12.58 13.12
C GLY A 278 -2.35 12.75 12.17
N TYR A 279 -2.31 12.18 10.98
CA TYR A 279 -3.47 12.19 10.07
C TYR A 279 -4.65 11.43 10.67
N TYR A 280 -4.41 10.21 11.12
CA TYR A 280 -5.43 9.35 11.72
C TYR A 280 -6.09 9.98 12.95
N THR A 281 -5.30 10.59 13.84
CA THR A 281 -5.77 11.19 15.10
C THR A 281 -6.22 12.65 14.98
N GLY A 282 -6.11 13.25 13.79
CA GLY A 282 -6.36 14.67 13.57
C GLY A 282 -5.31 15.62 14.17
N LYS A 283 -4.21 15.08 14.72
CA LYS A 283 -3.10 15.86 15.32
C LYS A 283 -2.05 16.23 14.27
N GLN A 284 -2.49 16.97 13.26
CA GLN A 284 -1.61 17.46 12.21
C GLN A 284 -0.77 18.64 12.68
N GLY A 285 0.42 18.82 12.08
CA GLY A 285 1.33 19.93 12.38
C GLY A 285 2.78 19.49 12.56
N ASP A 286 3.59 20.31 13.24
CA ASP A 286 5.04 20.16 13.38
C ASP A 286 5.46 18.80 13.97
N SER A 287 4.64 18.19 14.81
CA SER A 287 4.91 16.88 15.41
C SER A 287 5.00 15.75 14.39
N MET A 288 4.45 15.92 13.19
CA MET A 288 4.51 14.96 12.11
C MET A 288 5.84 14.99 11.34
N PHE A 289 6.63 16.05 11.49
CA PHE A 289 7.91 16.21 10.80
C PHE A 289 9.06 15.63 11.62
N GLY A 290 10.06 15.10 10.91
CA GLY A 290 11.33 14.68 11.52
C GLY A 290 12.20 15.88 11.86
N THR A 291 13.07 15.70 12.86
CA THR A 291 14.03 16.72 13.29
C THR A 291 15.43 16.43 12.73
N LYS A 292 15.53 15.85 11.55
CA LYS A 292 16.81 15.34 11.02
C LYS A 292 17.96 16.31 11.10
N THR A 293 19.01 15.82 11.75
CA THR A 293 20.40 16.14 11.49
C THR A 293 20.99 14.95 10.73
N ASP A 294 21.48 15.19 9.53
CA ASP A 294 22.28 14.30 8.68
C ASP A 294 22.28 12.79 8.95
N VAL A 295 21.37 12.05 8.31
CA VAL A 295 21.51 10.60 8.13
C VAL A 295 21.61 10.32 6.63
N PRO A 296 22.68 9.67 6.14
CA PRO A 296 22.81 9.30 4.74
C PRO A 296 21.65 8.38 4.31
N MET A 297 21.05 8.68 3.16
CA MET A 297 20.12 7.75 2.50
C MET A 297 20.92 6.57 1.95
N HIS A 298 20.69 5.38 2.47
CA HIS A 298 21.10 4.12 1.90
C HIS A 298 19.91 3.38 1.30
#